data_3250c6585f370acbd126785fc558012a
#
_entry.id   3250c6585f370acbd126785fc558012a
#
_cell.length_a   1.000
_cell.length_b   1.000
_cell.length_c   1.000
_cell.angle_alpha   90.00
_cell.angle_beta   90.00
_cell.angle_gamma   90.00
#
_symmetry.space_group_name_H-M   'P 1'
#
loop_
_entity.id
_entity.type
_entity.pdbx_description
1 polymer ?
#
loop_
_entity_poly.entity_id
_entity_poly.type
_entity_poly.pdbx_seq_one_letter_code
_entity_poly.pdbx_strand_id
1 'polypeptide(L)'
;DIKLADYDDATRRARKKLGQDFNERKSFNFSNVRKEAKAGSKNHFWRISNWAASYAFSENLQRDFNTKKDLTKTWTGALNYNYTFKGKPFQPFKKWKPVQKNKYLKLVKDFNLFLMPKNISFTNDYSRIYNERQVRNNLVPDYEFDPIFLKRFDWNRKYEVGYDITRNLKTTFSARNQAIFEEGNNSVDRIANPEGYREFLDTIRSQMTTLGRTMQYNQNVTINYKVPFNKFPLTNWLNANLKYTGGYNWSRAPLGQSAFGNTIQNSRNINMTTQANFVNLYNKVPFFKKILSEGRNSRGRINPRSGPGSKSSDGQSVNKETDENKKWEWIIVEDLEPEIPLDSMTKKQLKAYKKKNRAHKKKTRKEERAKRKVPKVLGFFARMIMTVRNISGTYALTDGTILPGFAEESRFLGMNNSTSKLSGFVFGQQGYD
;
A
#
# COMPACT_ATOMS: atom_id res chain seq x y z
N ASP A 1 58.38 -11.39 -40.99
CA ASP A 1 57.25 -10.46 -40.87
C ASP A 1 56.84 -9.94 -42.25
N ILE A 2 55.84 -10.61 -42.87
CA ILE A 2 55.28 -10.17 -44.16
C ILE A 2 54.30 -9.01 -43.84
N LYS A 3 54.56 -7.85 -44.42
CA LYS A 3 53.72 -6.67 -44.22
C LYS A 3 52.36 -6.84 -44.93
N LEU A 4 51.27 -6.28 -44.37
CA LEU A 4 49.96 -6.34 -44.97
C LEU A 4 49.88 -5.78 -46.39
N ALA A 5 50.84 -4.90 -46.75
CA ALA A 5 50.96 -4.30 -48.07
C ALA A 5 51.46 -5.30 -49.15
N ASP A 6 52.11 -6.38 -48.75
CA ASP A 6 52.76 -7.34 -49.67
C ASP A 6 51.77 -8.42 -50.17
N TYR A 7 50.51 -8.41 -49.68
CA TYR A 7 49.45 -9.33 -50.10
C TYR A 7 48.64 -8.72 -51.26
N ASP A 8 48.08 -9.61 -52.10
CA ASP A 8 47.06 -9.22 -53.05
C ASP A 8 45.82 -8.60 -52.36
N ASP A 9 45.08 -7.81 -53.09
CA ASP A 9 43.96 -7.05 -52.51
C ASP A 9 42.87 -7.91 -51.82
N ALA A 10 42.64 -9.13 -52.33
CA ALA A 10 41.65 -10.05 -51.74
C ALA A 10 42.15 -10.59 -50.38
N THR A 11 43.40 -11.08 -50.36
CA THR A 11 44.08 -11.58 -49.16
C THR A 11 44.28 -10.48 -48.12
N ARG A 12 44.65 -9.27 -48.57
CA ARG A 12 44.78 -8.08 -47.69
C ARG A 12 43.44 -7.74 -46.99
N ARG A 13 42.35 -7.72 -47.74
CA ARG A 13 40.99 -7.50 -47.18
C ARG A 13 40.60 -8.58 -46.19
N ALA A 14 40.86 -9.84 -46.51
CA ALA A 14 40.58 -10.97 -45.65
C ALA A 14 41.37 -10.89 -44.32
N ARG A 15 42.70 -10.64 -44.38
CA ARG A 15 43.54 -10.50 -43.18
C ARG A 15 43.21 -9.28 -42.34
N LYS A 16 42.91 -8.14 -42.98
CA LYS A 16 42.43 -6.94 -42.31
C LYS A 16 41.12 -7.21 -41.57
N LYS A 17 40.22 -7.97 -42.18
CA LYS A 17 38.93 -8.37 -41.57
C LYS A 17 39.11 -9.33 -40.38
N LEU A 18 40.16 -10.18 -40.43
CA LEU A 18 40.51 -11.08 -39.33
C LEU A 18 41.08 -10.35 -38.12
N GLY A 19 41.92 -9.32 -38.32
CA GLY A 19 42.54 -8.54 -37.24
C GLY A 19 41.71 -7.32 -36.78
N GLN A 20 40.55 -7.11 -37.36
CA GLN A 20 39.73 -5.94 -37.08
C GLN A 20 38.81 -6.22 -35.88
N ASP A 21 38.88 -5.37 -34.84
CA ASP A 21 37.86 -5.30 -33.80
C ASP A 21 36.65 -4.61 -34.39
N PHE A 22 35.55 -5.30 -34.41
CA PHE A 22 34.28 -4.84 -34.95
C PHE A 22 33.16 -5.01 -33.92
N ASN A 23 32.44 -3.92 -33.67
CA ASN A 23 31.27 -3.92 -32.82
C ASN A 23 30.12 -3.20 -33.53
N GLU A 24 28.99 -3.89 -33.70
CA GLU A 24 27.79 -3.35 -34.29
C GLU A 24 26.64 -3.52 -33.31
N ARG A 25 25.95 -2.42 -32.97
CA ARG A 25 24.77 -2.43 -32.11
C ARG A 25 23.59 -1.85 -32.85
N LYS A 26 22.50 -2.61 -32.87
CA LYS A 26 21.17 -2.21 -33.36
C LYS A 26 20.20 -2.26 -32.22
N SER A 27 19.38 -1.23 -32.05
CA SER A 27 18.33 -1.26 -31.05
C SER A 27 17.14 -0.39 -31.45
N PHE A 28 15.96 -0.83 -31.09
CA PHE A 28 14.76 -0.02 -31.16
C PHE A 28 13.85 -0.33 -29.98
N ASN A 29 13.07 0.65 -29.55
CA ASN A 29 12.12 0.47 -28.48
C ASN A 29 10.83 1.26 -28.73
N PHE A 30 9.73 0.69 -28.23
CA PHE A 30 8.44 1.36 -28.10
C PHE A 30 8.03 1.24 -26.64
N SER A 31 7.84 2.36 -25.96
CA SER A 31 7.48 2.37 -24.56
C SER A 31 6.10 2.96 -24.34
N ASN A 32 5.33 2.34 -23.45
CA ASN A 32 4.03 2.83 -23.00
C ASN A 32 3.05 3.14 -24.15
N VAL A 33 3.02 2.29 -25.17
CA VAL A 33 2.07 2.39 -26.28
C VAL A 33 0.68 2.05 -25.75
N ARG A 34 -0.22 3.02 -25.77
CA ARG A 34 -1.60 2.85 -25.28
C ARG A 34 -2.58 3.67 -26.13
N LYS A 35 -3.80 3.19 -26.18
CA LYS A 35 -4.89 3.96 -26.76
C LYS A 35 -5.38 4.97 -25.74
N GLU A 36 -5.38 6.26 -26.08
CA GLU A 36 -5.97 7.28 -25.22
C GLU A 36 -7.50 7.18 -25.20
N ALA A 37 -8.06 7.38 -24.02
CA ALA A 37 -9.51 7.42 -23.87
C ALA A 37 -10.03 8.78 -24.34
N LYS A 38 -11.10 8.80 -25.15
CA LYS A 38 -11.77 10.05 -25.54
C LYS A 38 -12.26 10.78 -24.28
N ALA A 39 -12.03 12.09 -24.22
CA ALA A 39 -12.47 12.95 -23.13
C ALA A 39 -13.98 12.77 -22.85
N GLY A 40 -14.34 12.65 -21.56
CA GLY A 40 -15.73 12.44 -21.13
C GLY A 40 -16.28 11.02 -21.31
N SER A 41 -15.53 10.07 -21.90
CA SER A 41 -16.00 8.71 -22.08
C SER A 41 -15.94 7.92 -20.76
N LYS A 42 -16.98 7.07 -20.51
CA LYS A 42 -16.99 6.17 -19.36
C LYS A 42 -15.88 5.13 -19.51
N ASN A 43 -15.05 4.96 -18.51
CA ASN A 43 -14.04 3.91 -18.49
C ASN A 43 -14.67 2.60 -18.00
N HIS A 44 -14.56 1.53 -18.81
CA HIS A 44 -15.00 0.18 -18.48
C HIS A 44 -13.78 -0.73 -18.32
N PHE A 45 -13.88 -1.77 -17.50
CA PHE A 45 -12.74 -2.66 -17.21
C PHE A 45 -12.19 -3.37 -18.47
N TRP A 46 -13.01 -3.66 -19.48
CA TRP A 46 -12.59 -4.32 -20.72
C TRP A 46 -12.00 -3.39 -21.79
N ARG A 47 -11.86 -2.07 -21.49
CA ARG A 47 -11.36 -1.12 -22.49
C ARG A 47 -9.88 -1.32 -22.78
N ILE A 48 -9.53 -1.26 -24.05
CA ILE A 48 -8.13 -1.25 -24.54
C ILE A 48 -7.31 -0.10 -23.93
N SER A 49 -7.94 1.04 -23.62
CA SER A 49 -7.25 2.17 -22.96
C SER A 49 -6.69 1.86 -21.56
N ASN A 50 -7.10 0.76 -20.95
CA ASN A 50 -6.56 0.29 -19.68
C ASN A 50 -5.27 -0.54 -19.85
N TRP A 51 -4.90 -0.84 -21.09
CA TRP A 51 -3.72 -1.58 -21.45
C TRP A 51 -2.63 -0.66 -21.97
N ALA A 52 -1.40 -0.94 -21.60
CA ALA A 52 -0.22 -0.30 -22.12
C ALA A 52 0.80 -1.38 -22.50
N ALA A 53 1.36 -1.28 -23.69
CA ALA A 53 2.37 -2.20 -24.18
C ALA A 53 3.72 -1.49 -24.35
N SER A 54 4.80 -2.22 -24.07
CA SER A 54 6.15 -1.79 -24.35
C SER A 54 6.90 -2.93 -25.01
N TYR A 55 7.80 -2.59 -25.93
CA TYR A 55 8.66 -3.56 -26.59
C TYR A 55 9.99 -2.95 -26.87
N ALA A 56 11.07 -3.69 -26.60
CA ALA A 56 12.40 -3.29 -27.00
C ALA A 56 13.18 -4.49 -27.55
N PHE A 57 13.99 -4.21 -28.53
CA PHE A 57 14.92 -5.16 -29.15
C PHE A 57 16.29 -4.53 -29.20
N SER A 58 17.30 -5.32 -28.87
CA SER A 58 18.70 -4.95 -29.12
C SER A 58 19.46 -6.16 -29.66
N GLU A 59 20.33 -5.87 -30.63
CA GLU A 59 21.27 -6.79 -31.19
C GLU A 59 22.67 -6.19 -31.09
N ASN A 60 23.62 -6.95 -30.53
CA ASN A 60 25.01 -6.59 -30.45
C ASN A 60 25.82 -7.70 -31.09
N LEU A 61 26.57 -7.36 -32.13
CA LEU A 61 27.49 -8.26 -32.83
C LEU A 61 28.91 -7.77 -32.60
N GLN A 62 29.71 -8.59 -31.96
CA GLN A 62 31.13 -8.32 -31.72
C GLN A 62 31.97 -9.41 -32.38
N ARG A 63 33.10 -9.03 -32.96
CA ARG A 63 34.13 -9.91 -33.47
C ARG A 63 35.49 -9.27 -33.31
N ASP A 64 36.47 -10.08 -33.01
CA ASP A 64 37.86 -9.66 -32.87
C ASP A 64 38.81 -10.77 -33.39
N PHE A 65 40.10 -10.61 -33.15
CA PHE A 65 41.08 -11.59 -33.55
C PHE A 65 40.83 -13.00 -32.97
N ASN A 66 40.39 -13.09 -31.72
CA ASN A 66 40.15 -14.37 -31.04
C ASN A 66 38.68 -14.84 -31.16
N THR A 67 37.75 -13.94 -31.44
CA THR A 67 36.35 -14.20 -31.51
C THR A 67 35.83 -14.07 -32.93
N LYS A 68 35.35 -15.16 -33.50
CA LYS A 68 34.76 -15.17 -34.85
C LYS A 68 33.41 -14.48 -34.87
N LYS A 69 32.61 -14.73 -33.82
CA LYS A 69 31.27 -14.18 -33.67
C LYS A 69 30.88 -14.17 -32.18
N ASP A 70 30.47 -13.03 -31.66
CA ASP A 70 29.77 -12.93 -30.40
C ASP A 70 28.50 -12.10 -30.67
N LEU A 71 27.37 -12.78 -30.83
CA LEU A 71 26.10 -12.21 -31.19
C LEU A 71 25.16 -12.31 -30.01
N THR A 72 24.84 -11.15 -29.42
CA THR A 72 23.83 -11.07 -28.36
C THR A 72 22.55 -10.38 -28.86
N LYS A 73 21.44 -11.08 -28.77
CA LYS A 73 20.12 -10.53 -29.07
C LYS A 73 19.28 -10.51 -27.80
N THR A 74 18.65 -9.38 -27.52
CA THR A 74 17.77 -9.22 -26.38
C THR A 74 16.41 -8.71 -26.83
N TRP A 75 15.38 -9.39 -26.43
CA TRP A 75 13.99 -8.97 -26.62
C TRP A 75 13.36 -8.75 -25.26
N THR A 76 12.75 -7.61 -25.06
CA THR A 76 11.94 -7.33 -23.87
C THR A 76 10.55 -6.88 -24.30
N GLY A 77 9.55 -7.40 -23.66
CA GLY A 77 8.16 -7.04 -23.90
C GLY A 77 7.44 -6.87 -22.56
N ALA A 78 6.60 -5.86 -22.44
CA ALA A 78 5.78 -5.66 -21.28
C ALA A 78 4.33 -5.37 -21.71
N LEU A 79 3.37 -6.00 -21.05
CA LEU A 79 1.95 -5.76 -21.22
C LEU A 79 1.35 -5.44 -19.86
N ASN A 80 0.94 -4.20 -19.66
CA ASN A 80 0.41 -3.70 -18.40
C ASN A 80 -1.08 -3.42 -18.54
N TYR A 81 -1.85 -3.93 -17.60
CA TYR A 81 -3.26 -3.60 -17.43
C TYR A 81 -3.46 -2.93 -16.08
N ASN A 82 -4.21 -1.83 -16.06
CA ASN A 82 -4.57 -1.15 -14.82
C ASN A 82 -5.99 -0.59 -14.91
N TYR A 83 -6.82 -0.96 -13.95
CA TYR A 83 -8.18 -0.47 -13.86
C TYR A 83 -8.55 -0.09 -12.43
N THR A 84 -9.13 1.10 -12.26
CA THR A 84 -9.64 1.59 -10.97
C THR A 84 -11.15 1.69 -11.04
N PHE A 85 -11.82 0.96 -10.15
CA PHE A 85 -13.27 0.98 -10.04
C PHE A 85 -13.74 2.25 -9.33
N LYS A 86 -14.71 2.93 -9.91
CA LYS A 86 -15.38 4.10 -9.31
C LYS A 86 -16.66 3.67 -8.59
N GLY A 87 -16.55 2.76 -7.62
CA GLY A 87 -17.68 2.26 -6.84
C GLY A 87 -18.07 3.21 -5.72
N LYS A 88 -19.37 3.38 -5.51
CA LYS A 88 -19.91 4.03 -4.31
C LYS A 88 -20.13 2.95 -3.23
N PRO A 89 -19.82 3.23 -1.95
CA PRO A 89 -20.08 2.26 -0.89
C PRO A 89 -21.57 2.06 -0.68
N PHE A 90 -21.97 0.83 -0.50
CA PHE A 90 -23.31 0.46 -0.05
C PHE A 90 -23.46 0.83 1.43
N GLN A 91 -24.47 1.64 1.78
CA GLN A 91 -24.71 2.16 3.12
C GLN A 91 -26.17 1.87 3.52
N PRO A 92 -26.51 0.67 4.01
CA PRO A 92 -27.89 0.25 4.25
C PRO A 92 -28.57 1.09 5.33
N PHE A 93 -27.85 1.48 6.37
CA PHE A 93 -28.43 2.14 7.55
C PHE A 93 -28.44 3.67 7.49
N LYS A 94 -27.92 4.27 6.39
CA LYS A 94 -27.79 5.73 6.27
C LYS A 94 -29.13 6.48 6.38
N LYS A 95 -30.20 5.89 5.84
CA LYS A 95 -31.56 6.48 5.83
C LYS A 95 -32.42 6.07 7.02
N TRP A 96 -31.93 5.23 7.91
CA TRP A 96 -32.74 4.67 9.01
C TRP A 96 -32.93 5.71 10.13
N LYS A 97 -34.18 6.21 10.29
CA LYS A 97 -34.55 7.31 11.20
C LYS A 97 -34.08 7.14 12.67
N PRO A 98 -34.20 5.97 13.34
CA PRO A 98 -33.74 5.79 14.72
C PRO A 98 -32.24 5.98 14.87
N VAL A 99 -31.46 5.56 13.86
CA VAL A 99 -29.99 5.63 13.87
C VAL A 99 -29.48 7.05 13.58
N GLN A 100 -30.26 7.85 12.84
CA GLN A 100 -29.86 9.22 12.52
C GLN A 100 -29.84 10.15 13.74
N LYS A 101 -30.78 9.96 14.67
CA LYS A 101 -30.96 10.83 15.84
C LYS A 101 -30.00 10.49 16.99
N ASN A 102 -29.48 9.26 17.05
CA ASN A 102 -28.68 8.79 18.17
C ASN A 102 -27.18 8.92 17.91
N LYS A 103 -26.47 9.69 18.73
CA LYS A 103 -25.02 9.90 18.64
C LYS A 103 -24.20 8.62 18.92
N TYR A 104 -24.73 7.69 19.69
CA TYR A 104 -24.07 6.43 20.03
C TYR A 104 -24.17 5.39 18.90
N LEU A 105 -25.14 5.52 18.00
CA LEU A 105 -25.33 4.64 16.84
C LEU A 105 -24.61 5.14 15.58
N LYS A 106 -23.65 6.06 15.73
CA LYS A 106 -22.88 6.61 14.62
C LYS A 106 -22.09 5.53 13.85
N LEU A 107 -21.63 4.48 14.54
CA LEU A 107 -20.96 3.34 13.90
C LEU A 107 -21.89 2.63 12.92
N VAL A 108 -23.12 2.35 13.33
CA VAL A 108 -24.16 1.69 12.50
C VAL A 108 -24.57 2.60 11.35
N LYS A 109 -24.80 3.89 11.63
CA LYS A 109 -25.14 4.89 10.60
C LYS A 109 -24.12 4.97 9.49
N ASP A 110 -22.84 4.98 9.86
CA ASP A 110 -21.72 5.15 8.94
C ASP A 110 -21.17 3.82 8.42
N PHE A 111 -21.88 2.70 8.70
CA PHE A 111 -21.53 1.41 8.11
C PHE A 111 -21.54 1.50 6.59
N ASN A 112 -20.51 0.97 5.98
CA ASN A 112 -20.34 1.03 4.54
C ASN A 112 -19.60 -0.21 4.05
N LEU A 113 -20.03 -0.72 2.92
CA LEU A 113 -19.43 -1.89 2.27
C LEU A 113 -19.21 -1.57 0.80
N PHE A 114 -18.02 -1.81 0.29
CA PHE A 114 -17.74 -1.75 -1.13
C PHE A 114 -17.89 -3.15 -1.72
N LEU A 115 -18.71 -3.30 -2.75
CA LEU A 115 -18.98 -4.58 -3.41
C LEU A 115 -17.97 -4.88 -4.51
N MET A 116 -17.26 -3.87 -4.99
CA MET A 116 -16.26 -3.99 -6.06
C MET A 116 -14.86 -3.71 -5.52
N PRO A 117 -13.83 -4.35 -6.06
CA PRO A 117 -12.46 -4.01 -5.73
C PRO A 117 -12.18 -2.54 -6.08
N LYS A 118 -11.18 -1.96 -5.47
CA LYS A 118 -10.78 -0.58 -5.73
C LYS A 118 -9.97 -0.47 -7.01
N ASN A 119 -8.98 -1.34 -7.14
CA ASN A 119 -8.12 -1.41 -8.31
C ASN A 119 -7.71 -2.85 -8.60
N ILE A 120 -7.51 -3.13 -9.88
CA ILE A 120 -6.91 -4.36 -10.37
C ILE A 120 -5.78 -3.94 -11.29
N SER A 121 -4.59 -4.49 -11.09
CA SER A 121 -3.47 -4.34 -12.01
C SER A 121 -2.90 -5.71 -12.36
N PHE A 122 -2.45 -5.83 -13.59
CA PHE A 122 -1.81 -7.00 -14.12
C PHE A 122 -0.65 -6.60 -15.01
N THR A 123 0.52 -7.15 -14.76
CA THR A 123 1.73 -6.87 -15.53
C THR A 123 2.31 -8.18 -16.02
N ASN A 124 2.58 -8.27 -17.30
CA ASN A 124 3.34 -9.34 -17.93
C ASN A 124 4.62 -8.77 -18.49
N ASP A 125 5.74 -9.29 -18.04
CA ASP A 125 7.06 -8.92 -18.54
C ASP A 125 7.72 -10.14 -19.16
N TYR A 126 8.15 -10.01 -20.41
CA TYR A 126 8.89 -11.00 -21.15
C TYR A 126 10.31 -10.49 -21.38
N SER A 127 11.31 -11.32 -21.10
CA SER A 127 12.69 -11.01 -21.38
C SER A 127 13.37 -12.24 -21.96
N ARG A 128 13.80 -12.13 -23.20
CA ARG A 128 14.54 -13.19 -23.87
C ARG A 128 15.93 -12.71 -24.26
N ILE A 129 16.93 -13.49 -23.88
CA ILE A 129 18.32 -13.28 -24.23
C ILE A 129 18.79 -14.50 -25.04
N TYR A 130 19.39 -14.23 -26.17
CA TYR A 130 20.07 -15.21 -27.00
C TYR A 130 21.48 -14.71 -27.22
N ASN A 131 22.47 -15.51 -26.82
CA ASN A 131 23.87 -15.24 -27.10
C ASN A 131 24.45 -16.46 -27.85
N GLU A 132 25.14 -16.18 -28.93
CA GLU A 132 25.86 -17.15 -29.74
C GLU A 132 27.32 -16.68 -29.82
N ARG A 133 28.23 -17.46 -29.22
CA ARG A 133 29.64 -17.15 -29.19
C ARG A 133 30.44 -18.25 -29.84
N GLN A 134 31.24 -17.90 -30.85
CA GLN A 134 32.17 -18.78 -31.53
C GLN A 134 33.58 -18.15 -31.47
N VAL A 135 34.51 -18.88 -30.86
CA VAL A 135 35.94 -18.47 -30.84
C VAL A 135 36.66 -18.99 -32.06
N ARG A 136 37.76 -18.35 -32.42
CA ARG A 136 38.62 -18.79 -33.52
C ARG A 136 39.67 -19.76 -32.99
N ASN A 137 40.01 -20.73 -33.82
CA ASN A 137 41.20 -21.55 -33.63
C ASN A 137 42.35 -20.90 -34.33
N ASN A 138 43.17 -20.13 -33.62
CA ASN A 138 44.32 -19.43 -34.19
C ASN A 138 45.52 -20.34 -34.37
N LEU A 139 45.52 -21.57 -33.82
CA LEU A 139 46.58 -22.54 -33.94
C LEU A 139 46.38 -23.44 -35.16
N VAL A 140 45.15 -23.86 -35.42
CA VAL A 140 44.74 -24.69 -36.52
C VAL A 140 43.56 -24.05 -37.25
N PRO A 141 43.81 -23.09 -38.18
CA PRO A 141 42.74 -22.32 -38.80
C PRO A 141 41.69 -23.09 -39.56
N ASP A 142 42.01 -24.28 -40.04
CA ASP A 142 41.08 -25.15 -40.75
C ASP A 142 40.12 -25.91 -39.82
N TYR A 143 40.38 -25.89 -38.53
CA TYR A 143 39.49 -26.49 -37.54
C TYR A 143 38.72 -25.40 -36.79
N GLU A 144 37.42 -25.32 -37.01
CA GLU A 144 36.55 -24.37 -36.33
C GLU A 144 35.95 -24.99 -35.06
N PHE A 145 35.92 -24.22 -33.96
CA PHE A 145 35.21 -24.61 -32.76
C PHE A 145 33.69 -24.43 -32.96
N ASP A 146 32.92 -25.34 -32.41
CA ASP A 146 31.48 -25.22 -32.40
C ASP A 146 31.03 -23.97 -31.60
N PRO A 147 29.94 -23.29 -32.04
CA PRO A 147 29.42 -22.16 -31.33
C PRO A 147 28.75 -22.60 -30.01
N ILE A 148 28.95 -21.79 -28.96
CA ILE A 148 28.31 -21.95 -27.67
C ILE A 148 27.10 -21.04 -27.64
N PHE A 149 25.95 -21.59 -27.19
CA PHE A 149 24.69 -20.88 -27.10
C PHE A 149 24.32 -20.68 -25.65
N LEU A 150 24.02 -19.43 -25.26
CA LEU A 150 23.37 -19.10 -24.01
C LEU A 150 21.99 -18.54 -24.31
N LYS A 151 20.98 -19.23 -23.84
CA LYS A 151 19.58 -18.87 -24.06
C LYS A 151 18.86 -18.77 -22.74
N ARG A 152 18.09 -17.73 -22.58
CA ARG A 152 17.25 -17.54 -21.41
C ARG A 152 16.00 -16.78 -21.81
N PHE A 153 14.86 -17.36 -21.51
CA PHE A 153 13.58 -16.72 -21.75
C PHE A 153 12.76 -16.71 -20.45
N ASP A 154 12.67 -15.54 -19.84
CA ASP A 154 11.94 -15.30 -18.61
C ASP A 154 10.56 -14.72 -18.89
N TRP A 155 9.57 -15.19 -18.16
CA TRP A 155 8.22 -14.65 -18.14
C TRP A 155 7.80 -14.32 -16.71
N ASN A 156 7.73 -13.02 -16.39
CA ASN A 156 7.29 -12.54 -15.11
C ASN A 156 5.84 -12.06 -15.20
N ARG A 157 4.98 -12.59 -14.35
CA ARG A 157 3.58 -12.20 -14.22
C ARG A 157 3.37 -11.62 -12.83
N LYS A 158 2.91 -10.37 -12.76
CA LYS A 158 2.54 -9.73 -11.51
C LYS A 158 1.08 -9.34 -11.57
N TYR A 159 0.33 -9.64 -10.52
CA TYR A 159 -1.05 -9.22 -10.38
C TYR A 159 -1.28 -8.64 -8.97
N GLU A 160 -2.08 -7.59 -8.92
CA GLU A 160 -2.40 -6.90 -7.69
C GLU A 160 -3.87 -6.52 -7.67
N VAL A 161 -4.52 -6.79 -6.55
CA VAL A 161 -5.92 -6.45 -6.32
C VAL A 161 -6.00 -5.68 -5.01
N GLY A 162 -6.38 -4.41 -5.10
CA GLY A 162 -6.73 -3.60 -3.94
C GLY A 162 -8.23 -3.66 -3.68
N TYR A 163 -8.64 -4.02 -2.47
CA TYR A 163 -10.03 -4.11 -2.09
C TYR A 163 -10.29 -3.37 -0.77
N ASP A 164 -10.97 -2.26 -0.87
CA ASP A 164 -11.46 -1.51 0.28
C ASP A 164 -12.79 -2.14 0.70
N ILE A 165 -12.78 -3.16 1.59
CA ILE A 165 -14.01 -3.83 2.07
C ILE A 165 -14.92 -2.82 2.74
N THR A 166 -14.34 -1.98 3.59
CA THR A 166 -14.98 -0.82 4.18
C THR A 166 -14.04 0.37 4.12
N ARG A 167 -14.50 1.58 4.46
CA ARG A 167 -13.60 2.75 4.58
C ARG A 167 -12.48 2.55 5.59
N ASN A 168 -12.70 1.67 6.58
CA ASN A 168 -11.76 1.42 7.68
C ASN A 168 -10.98 0.12 7.50
N LEU A 169 -11.45 -0.81 6.67
CA LEU A 169 -10.83 -2.09 6.40
C LEU A 169 -10.44 -2.16 4.92
N LYS A 170 -9.15 -2.16 4.68
CA LYS A 170 -8.56 -2.19 3.33
C LYS A 170 -7.66 -3.40 3.21
N THR A 171 -7.80 -4.10 2.10
CA THR A 171 -7.00 -5.29 1.80
C THR A 171 -6.30 -5.09 0.46
N THR A 172 -5.05 -5.48 0.40
CA THR A 172 -4.30 -5.53 -0.85
C THR A 172 -3.70 -6.92 -0.97
N PHE A 173 -3.97 -7.56 -2.07
CA PHE A 173 -3.34 -8.82 -2.48
C PHE A 173 -2.41 -8.52 -3.65
N SER A 174 -1.16 -8.98 -3.57
CA SER A 174 -0.22 -8.93 -4.68
C SER A 174 0.49 -10.25 -4.81
N ALA A 175 0.66 -10.72 -6.05
CA ALA A 175 1.42 -11.92 -6.32
C ALA A 175 2.30 -11.73 -7.55
N ARG A 176 3.43 -12.43 -7.56
CA ARG A 176 4.38 -12.49 -8.66
C ARG A 176 4.72 -13.95 -8.93
N ASN A 177 4.57 -14.34 -10.18
CA ASN A 177 5.03 -15.63 -10.69
C ASN A 177 6.16 -15.38 -11.69
N GLN A 178 7.30 -16.00 -11.46
CA GLN A 178 8.44 -15.99 -12.35
C GLN A 178 8.56 -17.36 -12.97
N ALA A 179 8.37 -17.44 -14.29
CA ALA A 179 8.49 -18.64 -15.08
C ALA A 179 9.60 -18.51 -16.13
N ILE A 180 10.12 -19.61 -16.57
CA ILE A 180 11.03 -19.69 -17.70
C ILE A 180 10.42 -20.52 -18.82
N PHE A 181 10.80 -20.22 -20.05
CA PHE A 181 10.60 -21.07 -21.19
C PHE A 181 11.92 -21.80 -21.48
N GLU A 182 11.86 -23.11 -21.59
CA GLU A 182 13.01 -23.92 -21.91
C GLU A 182 13.18 -23.95 -23.44
N GLU A 183 14.32 -23.45 -23.92
CA GLU A 183 14.72 -23.50 -25.31
C GLU A 183 15.75 -24.61 -25.50
N GLY A 184 15.64 -25.41 -26.56
CA GLY A 184 16.64 -26.40 -26.89
C GLY A 184 18.04 -25.83 -27.14
N ASN A 185 19.06 -26.65 -27.13
CA ASN A 185 20.47 -26.21 -27.24
C ASN A 185 20.90 -25.83 -28.67
N ASN A 186 20.06 -26.03 -29.66
CA ASN A 186 20.41 -25.83 -31.08
C ASN A 186 20.31 -24.38 -31.50
N SER A 187 20.98 -24.03 -32.58
CA SER A 187 20.85 -22.67 -33.19
C SER A 187 19.38 -22.42 -33.55
N VAL A 188 18.91 -21.20 -33.26
CA VAL A 188 17.55 -20.73 -33.57
C VAL A 188 17.57 -19.83 -34.83
N ASP A 189 18.47 -20.09 -35.74
CA ASP A 189 18.53 -19.38 -37.01
C ASP A 189 17.55 -19.96 -38.00
N ARG A 190 16.58 -19.15 -38.45
CA ARG A 190 15.56 -19.55 -39.42
C ARG A 190 16.13 -19.96 -40.77
N ILE A 191 17.27 -19.35 -41.16
CA ILE A 191 17.89 -19.58 -42.47
C ILE A 191 18.85 -20.73 -42.38
N ALA A 192 19.72 -20.75 -41.38
CA ALA A 192 20.74 -21.78 -41.21
C ALA A 192 20.20 -23.12 -40.68
N ASN A 193 19.13 -23.09 -39.86
CA ASN A 193 18.51 -24.28 -39.29
C ASN A 193 16.96 -24.16 -39.25
N PRO A 194 16.27 -24.34 -40.38
CA PRO A 194 14.84 -24.17 -40.48
C PRO A 194 14.04 -25.18 -39.61
N GLU A 195 14.55 -26.43 -39.49
CA GLU A 195 13.92 -27.44 -38.67
C GLU A 195 14.01 -27.13 -37.18
N GLY A 196 15.19 -26.81 -36.68
CA GLY A 196 15.38 -26.39 -35.30
C GLY A 196 14.61 -25.13 -34.95
N TYR A 197 14.39 -24.22 -35.90
CA TYR A 197 13.52 -23.06 -35.71
C TYR A 197 12.04 -23.44 -35.57
N ARG A 198 11.55 -24.39 -36.31
CA ARG A 198 10.15 -24.91 -36.17
C ARG A 198 9.97 -25.61 -34.82
N GLU A 199 10.89 -26.50 -34.45
CA GLU A 199 10.88 -27.17 -33.15
C GLU A 199 10.87 -26.15 -31.99
N PHE A 200 11.69 -25.15 -32.08
CA PHE A 200 11.70 -24.02 -31.13
C PHE A 200 10.32 -23.36 -31.00
N LEU A 201 9.69 -23.02 -32.14
CA LEU A 201 8.37 -22.37 -32.12
C LEU A 201 7.30 -23.24 -31.49
N ASP A 202 7.29 -24.55 -31.81
CA ASP A 202 6.33 -25.49 -31.27
C ASP A 202 6.52 -25.73 -29.76
N THR A 203 7.78 -25.79 -29.32
CA THR A 203 8.16 -25.85 -27.91
C THR A 203 7.67 -24.60 -27.14
N ILE A 204 7.91 -23.43 -27.68
CA ILE A 204 7.45 -22.18 -27.06
C ILE A 204 5.92 -22.10 -27.02
N ARG A 205 5.23 -22.47 -28.10
CA ARG A 205 3.76 -22.50 -28.12
C ARG A 205 3.18 -23.47 -27.09
N SER A 206 3.73 -24.66 -26.99
CA SER A 206 3.33 -25.65 -25.98
C SER A 206 3.53 -25.09 -24.57
N GLN A 207 4.69 -24.53 -24.30
CA GLN A 207 4.97 -23.96 -22.97
C GLN A 207 4.13 -22.71 -22.66
N MET A 208 3.72 -21.92 -23.67
CA MET A 208 2.78 -20.81 -23.47
C MET A 208 1.42 -21.30 -22.95
N THR A 209 0.92 -22.43 -23.44
CA THR A 209 -0.36 -23.01 -22.98
C THR A 209 -0.28 -23.51 -21.54
N THR A 210 0.88 -24.00 -21.12
CA THR A 210 1.14 -24.46 -19.75
C THR A 210 1.64 -23.37 -18.82
N LEU A 211 1.72 -22.11 -19.29
CA LEU A 211 2.19 -20.93 -18.58
C LEU A 211 3.69 -20.97 -18.21
N GLY A 212 4.49 -21.73 -18.94
CA GLY A 212 5.93 -21.91 -18.70
C GLY A 212 6.22 -22.70 -17.44
N ARG A 213 7.49 -22.96 -17.19
CA ARG A 213 7.96 -23.63 -15.98
C ARG A 213 8.14 -22.60 -14.87
N THR A 214 7.29 -22.64 -13.86
CA THR A 214 7.40 -21.73 -12.71
C THR A 214 8.67 -22.03 -11.92
N MET A 215 9.47 -21.01 -11.67
CA MET A 215 10.70 -21.07 -10.86
C MET A 215 10.50 -20.46 -9.48
N GLN A 216 9.75 -19.38 -9.40
CA GLN A 216 9.39 -18.73 -8.15
C GLN A 216 7.97 -18.23 -8.17
N TYR A 217 7.32 -18.35 -7.03
CA TYR A 217 6.02 -17.75 -6.77
C TYR A 217 6.07 -16.99 -5.44
N ASN A 218 5.74 -15.71 -5.46
CA ASN A 218 5.68 -14.87 -4.27
C ASN A 218 4.32 -14.23 -4.16
N GLN A 219 3.72 -14.23 -2.97
CA GLN A 219 2.51 -13.46 -2.72
C GLN A 219 2.57 -12.73 -1.39
N ASN A 220 1.86 -11.60 -1.32
CA ASN A 220 1.70 -10.81 -0.13
C ASN A 220 0.23 -10.40 0.02
N VAL A 221 -0.30 -10.58 1.21
CA VAL A 221 -1.61 -10.06 1.61
C VAL A 221 -1.38 -9.01 2.69
N THR A 222 -1.87 -7.81 2.47
CA THR A 222 -1.83 -6.73 3.45
C THR A 222 -3.24 -6.35 3.83
N ILE A 223 -3.57 -6.39 5.11
CA ILE A 223 -4.85 -5.98 5.68
C ILE A 223 -4.59 -4.80 6.61
N ASN A 224 -5.19 -3.66 6.31
CA ASN A 224 -5.13 -2.47 7.16
C ASN A 224 -6.51 -2.22 7.76
N TYR A 225 -6.58 -2.23 9.08
CA TYR A 225 -7.82 -1.94 9.81
C TYR A 225 -7.64 -0.75 10.73
N LYS A 226 -8.35 0.32 10.44
CA LYS A 226 -8.44 1.49 11.30
C LYS A 226 -9.63 1.33 12.24
N VAL A 227 -9.35 1.11 13.53
CA VAL A 227 -10.40 0.93 14.54
C VAL A 227 -11.23 2.22 14.66
N PRO A 228 -12.56 2.17 14.49
CA PRO A 228 -13.39 3.37 14.39
C PRO A 228 -13.73 3.99 15.76
N PHE A 229 -12.75 4.19 16.64
CA PHE A 229 -12.93 4.83 17.96
C PHE A 229 -13.53 6.23 17.86
N ASN A 230 -13.28 6.94 16.75
CA ASN A 230 -13.84 8.26 16.51
C ASN A 230 -15.37 8.28 16.29
N LYS A 231 -15.99 7.11 16.12
CA LYS A 231 -17.46 6.97 15.98
C LYS A 231 -18.17 6.93 17.33
N PHE A 232 -17.44 6.61 18.39
CA PHE A 232 -17.99 6.57 19.74
C PHE A 232 -17.63 7.85 20.50
N PRO A 233 -18.60 8.53 21.11
CA PRO A 233 -18.34 9.77 21.84
C PRO A 233 -17.36 9.61 23.01
N LEU A 234 -17.29 8.44 23.63
CA LEU A 234 -16.41 8.16 24.76
C LEU A 234 -14.97 7.91 24.35
N THR A 235 -14.72 7.28 23.20
CA THR A 235 -13.38 6.82 22.77
C THR A 235 -12.78 7.62 21.62
N ASN A 236 -13.38 8.74 21.22
CA ASN A 236 -12.90 9.55 20.09
C ASN A 236 -11.53 10.23 20.32
N TRP A 237 -10.96 10.11 21.52
CA TRP A 237 -9.61 10.51 21.89
C TRP A 237 -8.57 9.42 21.62
N LEU A 238 -9.02 8.19 21.30
CA LEU A 238 -8.18 7.06 20.92
C LEU A 238 -8.16 6.91 19.41
N ASN A 239 -6.99 6.57 18.88
CA ASN A 239 -6.79 6.07 17.52
C ASN A 239 -6.02 4.76 17.61
N ALA A 240 -6.47 3.74 16.87
CA ALA A 240 -5.69 2.52 16.69
C ALA A 240 -5.76 2.11 15.23
N ASN A 241 -4.62 1.66 14.73
CA ASN A 241 -4.45 1.12 13.40
C ASN A 241 -3.76 -0.23 13.50
N LEU A 242 -4.38 -1.25 12.95
CA LEU A 242 -3.85 -2.61 12.87
C LEU A 242 -3.48 -2.90 11.42
N LYS A 243 -2.24 -3.30 11.20
CA LYS A 243 -1.74 -3.77 9.92
C LYS A 243 -1.30 -5.22 10.05
N TYR A 244 -1.88 -6.08 9.26
CA TYR A 244 -1.44 -7.46 9.06
C TYR A 244 -0.80 -7.57 7.69
N THR A 245 0.34 -8.24 7.60
CA THR A 245 0.97 -8.60 6.33
C THR A 245 1.36 -10.06 6.40
N GLY A 246 0.77 -10.88 5.54
CA GLY A 246 1.13 -12.28 5.33
C GLY A 246 1.86 -12.41 4.00
N GLY A 247 3.06 -13.00 4.04
CA GLY A 247 3.86 -13.29 2.86
C GLY A 247 4.00 -14.81 2.68
N TYR A 248 4.05 -15.23 1.42
CA TYR A 248 4.35 -16.60 1.04
C TYR A 248 5.29 -16.60 -0.16
N ASN A 249 6.29 -17.44 -0.09
CA ASN A 249 7.26 -17.66 -1.16
C ASN A 249 7.39 -19.16 -1.43
N TRP A 250 7.35 -19.53 -2.70
CA TRP A 250 7.67 -20.85 -3.20
C TRP A 250 8.82 -20.73 -4.19
N SER A 251 9.82 -21.58 -4.05
CA SER A 251 10.97 -21.63 -4.94
C SER A 251 11.18 -23.07 -5.40
N ARG A 252 11.34 -23.26 -6.70
CA ARG A 252 11.65 -24.56 -7.29
C ARG A 252 13.07 -25.00 -6.91
N ALA A 253 13.25 -26.28 -6.72
CA ALA A 253 14.57 -26.88 -6.59
C ALA A 253 15.44 -26.56 -7.82
N PRO A 254 16.76 -26.32 -7.65
CA PRO A 254 17.67 -26.10 -8.76
C PRO A 254 17.66 -27.30 -9.75
N LEU A 255 17.89 -26.99 -11.02
CA LEU A 255 18.12 -28.03 -12.04
C LEU A 255 19.35 -28.86 -11.61
N GLY A 256 19.25 -30.16 -11.56
CA GLY A 256 20.31 -31.06 -11.07
C GLY A 256 20.23 -31.40 -9.59
N GLN A 257 19.37 -30.74 -8.81
CA GLN A 257 19.10 -31.03 -7.40
C GLN A 257 17.62 -31.20 -7.11
N SER A 258 16.86 -31.65 -8.08
CA SER A 258 15.40 -31.85 -7.98
C SER A 258 14.99 -32.83 -6.86
N ALA A 259 15.87 -33.77 -6.49
CA ALA A 259 15.65 -34.73 -5.42
C ALA A 259 15.47 -34.06 -4.04
N PHE A 260 16.02 -32.86 -3.81
CA PHE A 260 15.83 -32.13 -2.55
C PHE A 260 14.44 -31.47 -2.42
N GLY A 261 13.62 -31.48 -3.48
CA GLY A 261 12.32 -30.86 -3.49
C GLY A 261 12.35 -29.31 -3.50
N ASN A 262 11.19 -28.73 -3.60
CA ASN A 262 11.02 -27.27 -3.60
C ASN A 262 11.12 -26.71 -2.16
N THR A 263 11.24 -25.40 -2.06
CA THR A 263 11.24 -24.72 -0.76
C THR A 263 10.03 -23.80 -0.67
N ILE A 264 9.28 -23.90 0.41
CA ILE A 264 8.22 -22.97 0.76
C ILE A 264 8.61 -22.18 2.00
N GLN A 265 8.23 -20.92 2.01
CA GLN A 265 8.46 -20.01 3.11
C GLN A 265 7.24 -19.14 3.32
N ASN A 266 6.85 -18.94 4.56
CA ASN A 266 5.89 -17.92 4.89
C ASN A 266 6.47 -16.87 5.86
N SER A 267 5.76 -15.76 5.95
CA SER A 267 6.05 -14.71 6.91
C SER A 267 4.76 -14.05 7.37
N ARG A 268 4.72 -13.67 8.64
CA ARG A 268 3.65 -12.88 9.23
C ARG A 268 4.22 -11.66 9.90
N ASN A 269 3.62 -10.51 9.63
CA ASN A 269 3.92 -9.27 10.33
C ASN A 269 2.62 -8.64 10.80
N ILE A 270 2.49 -8.47 12.12
CA ILE A 270 1.37 -7.79 12.77
C ILE A 270 1.93 -6.51 13.38
N ASN A 271 1.41 -5.37 12.95
CA ASN A 271 1.80 -4.07 13.49
C ASN A 271 0.55 -3.35 13.99
N MET A 272 0.52 -3.02 15.27
CA MET A 272 -0.54 -2.25 15.91
C MET A 272 0.03 -0.94 16.41
N THR A 273 -0.47 0.16 15.85
CA THR A 273 -0.12 1.51 16.31
C THR A 273 -1.32 2.12 17.03
N THR A 274 -1.13 2.52 18.26
CA THR A 274 -2.15 3.17 19.09
C THR A 274 -1.71 4.58 19.45
N GLN A 275 -2.66 5.50 19.49
CA GLN A 275 -2.42 6.88 19.90
C GLN A 275 -3.58 7.35 20.77
N ALA A 276 -3.26 7.86 21.94
CA ALA A 276 -4.20 8.46 22.88
C ALA A 276 -3.99 9.97 22.91
N ASN A 277 -4.98 10.75 22.46
CA ASN A 277 -4.97 12.19 22.51
C ASN A 277 -5.75 12.68 23.73
N PHE A 278 -5.02 12.90 24.84
CA PHE A 278 -5.60 13.29 26.13
C PHE A 278 -6.19 14.71 26.10
N VAL A 279 -5.73 15.59 25.21
CA VAL A 279 -6.33 16.93 25.05
C VAL A 279 -7.81 16.79 24.65
N ASN A 280 -8.12 15.85 23.76
CA ASN A 280 -9.50 15.56 23.38
C ASN A 280 -10.32 14.94 24.54
N LEU A 281 -9.69 14.15 25.40
CA LEU A 281 -10.31 13.61 26.60
C LEU A 281 -10.57 14.72 27.62
N TYR A 282 -9.58 15.59 27.90
CA TYR A 282 -9.71 16.71 28.84
C TYR A 282 -10.81 17.69 28.42
N ASN A 283 -10.95 17.94 27.10
CA ASN A 283 -12.02 18.80 26.58
C ASN A 283 -13.45 18.27 26.80
N LYS A 284 -13.61 16.98 27.14
CA LYS A 284 -14.94 16.39 27.47
C LYS A 284 -15.35 16.67 28.91
N VAL A 285 -14.38 16.82 29.79
CA VAL A 285 -14.65 17.10 31.21
C VAL A 285 -14.72 18.62 31.39
N PRO A 286 -15.88 19.19 31.80
CA PRO A 286 -16.05 20.65 31.91
C PRO A 286 -14.99 21.32 32.77
N PHE A 287 -14.54 20.66 33.81
CA PHE A 287 -13.50 21.13 34.74
C PHE A 287 -12.15 21.33 33.99
N PHE A 288 -11.66 20.31 33.31
CA PHE A 288 -10.40 20.41 32.55
C PHE A 288 -10.52 21.39 31.38
N LYS A 289 -11.67 21.40 30.70
CA LYS A 289 -11.93 22.35 29.60
C LYS A 289 -11.81 23.82 30.08
N LYS A 290 -12.30 24.12 31.28
CA LYS A 290 -12.19 25.45 31.85
C LYS A 290 -10.75 25.84 32.10
N ILE A 291 -9.94 24.96 32.70
CA ILE A 291 -8.51 25.24 32.98
C ILE A 291 -7.75 25.42 31.66
N LEU A 292 -8.07 24.65 30.60
CA LEU A 292 -7.47 24.85 29.26
C LEU A 292 -7.80 26.22 28.66
N SER A 293 -9.03 26.73 28.88
CA SER A 293 -9.46 28.02 28.34
C SER A 293 -8.81 29.20 29.14
N GLU A 294 -8.68 29.06 30.43
CA GLU A 294 -8.01 30.06 31.29
C GLU A 294 -6.51 30.16 30.94
N GLY A 295 -5.83 29.07 30.68
CA GLY A 295 -4.42 29.05 30.26
C GLY A 295 -4.16 29.61 28.86
N ARG A 296 -5.18 29.66 27.98
CA ARG A 296 -5.07 30.29 26.65
C ARG A 296 -5.21 31.82 26.74
N ASN A 297 -6.02 32.31 27.65
CA ASN A 297 -6.24 33.76 27.84
C ASN A 297 -5.08 34.44 28.56
N SER A 298 -4.31 33.69 29.39
CA SER A 298 -3.14 34.20 30.07
C SER A 298 -1.86 34.26 29.21
N ARG A 299 -1.81 33.54 28.10
CA ARG A 299 -0.80 33.72 27.05
C ARG A 299 -1.37 34.71 26.05
N GLY A 300 -1.15 36.01 26.32
CA GLY A 300 -1.57 37.11 25.46
C GLY A 300 -1.25 36.83 24.00
N ARG A 301 -2.16 37.19 23.11
CA ARG A 301 -1.96 37.21 21.66
C ARG A 301 -0.63 37.87 21.34
N ILE A 302 0.41 37.10 21.11
CA ILE A 302 1.57 37.58 20.38
C ILE A 302 1.09 37.72 18.93
N ASN A 303 0.67 38.92 18.60
CA ASN A 303 0.46 39.33 17.22
C ASN A 303 1.84 39.41 16.56
N PRO A 304 2.17 38.65 15.52
CA PRO A 304 3.46 38.74 14.86
C PRO A 304 3.56 39.93 13.89
N ARG A 305 2.79 40.97 14.10
CA ARG A 305 2.87 42.22 13.30
C ARG A 305 2.63 43.43 14.12
N SER A 306 3.69 43.94 14.76
CA SER A 306 3.87 45.40 14.96
C SER A 306 5.33 45.62 15.28
N GLY A 307 5.98 46.40 14.42
CA GLY A 307 7.32 46.92 14.60
C GLY A 307 7.43 47.85 15.82
N PRO A 308 8.65 48.27 16.20
CA PRO A 308 8.91 49.02 17.41
C PRO A 308 8.45 50.47 17.22
N GLY A 309 7.44 50.89 17.99
CA GLY A 309 7.11 52.34 18.11
C GLY A 309 5.67 52.61 18.43
N SER A 310 5.28 52.60 19.70
CA SER A 310 4.55 53.72 20.30
C SER A 310 4.37 53.50 21.82
N LYS A 311 4.70 54.56 22.51
CA LYS A 311 4.64 54.72 23.96
C LYS A 311 3.21 54.93 24.45
N SER A 312 2.97 54.42 25.67
CA SER A 312 2.19 54.98 26.76
C SER A 312 0.72 55.30 26.56
N SER A 313 -0.11 54.73 27.42
CA SER A 313 -0.83 55.56 28.40
C SER A 313 -1.51 54.70 29.46
N ASP A 314 -1.47 55.22 30.65
CA ASP A 314 -2.09 54.80 31.89
C ASP A 314 -3.54 54.31 31.76
N GLY A 315 -3.84 53.27 32.48
CA GLY A 315 -5.19 52.78 32.65
C GLY A 315 -5.34 51.99 33.96
N GLN A 316 -5.53 52.69 35.02
CA GLN A 316 -6.10 52.34 36.31
C GLN A 316 -6.32 50.84 36.59
N SER A 317 -5.51 50.35 37.53
CA SER A 317 -5.76 49.13 38.29
C SER A 317 -7.03 49.28 39.14
N VAL A 318 -8.14 48.78 38.68
CA VAL A 318 -9.30 48.54 39.57
C VAL A 318 -8.97 47.35 40.43
N ASN A 319 -8.64 47.60 41.69
CA ASN A 319 -8.60 46.62 42.76
C ASN A 319 -10.00 46.01 42.91
N LYS A 320 -10.18 44.80 42.33
CA LYS A 320 -11.27 43.94 42.71
C LYS A 320 -10.78 43.06 43.85
N GLU A 321 -11.18 43.38 45.06
CA GLU A 321 -11.08 42.53 46.23
C GLU A 321 -11.54 41.10 45.86
N THR A 322 -10.65 40.17 46.03
CA THR A 322 -10.92 38.77 45.77
C THR A 322 -11.59 38.13 46.96
N ASP A 323 -12.84 37.89 46.84
CA ASP A 323 -13.64 37.04 47.74
C ASP A 323 -13.12 35.58 47.65
N GLU A 324 -12.06 35.25 48.38
CA GLU A 324 -11.34 33.98 48.31
C GLU A 324 -12.02 32.82 49.07
N ASN A 325 -13.18 33.02 49.70
CA ASN A 325 -13.77 32.10 50.67
C ASN A 325 -15.17 31.58 50.34
N LYS A 326 -15.60 31.56 49.08
CA LYS A 326 -16.84 30.81 48.76
C LYS A 326 -16.54 29.32 48.69
N LYS A 327 -16.81 28.59 49.79
CA LYS A 327 -16.91 27.12 49.86
C LYS A 327 -17.74 26.57 48.71
N TRP A 328 -17.44 25.35 48.27
CA TRP A 328 -18.21 24.59 47.27
C TRP A 328 -19.60 24.26 47.80
N GLU A 329 -20.48 25.27 47.88
CA GLU A 329 -21.90 25.08 48.23
C GLU A 329 -22.67 24.64 47.00
N TRP A 330 -23.70 23.83 47.25
CA TRP A 330 -24.60 23.41 46.20
C TRP A 330 -25.28 24.62 45.56
N ILE A 331 -25.29 24.71 44.23
CA ILE A 331 -25.96 25.78 43.50
C ILE A 331 -27.46 25.55 43.65
N ILE A 332 -28.10 26.29 44.51
CA ILE A 332 -29.56 26.32 44.61
C ILE A 332 -30.04 27.22 43.48
N VAL A 333 -30.82 26.73 42.58
CA VAL A 333 -31.47 27.48 41.51
C VAL A 333 -32.95 27.48 41.75
N GLU A 334 -33.46 28.70 41.86
CA GLU A 334 -34.90 28.92 42.06
C GLU A 334 -35.70 28.44 40.85
N ASP A 335 -36.92 28.03 41.09
CA ASP A 335 -37.85 27.62 40.04
C ASP A 335 -38.30 28.87 39.24
N LEU A 336 -38.59 28.66 37.97
CA LEU A 336 -39.28 29.68 37.19
C LEU A 336 -40.65 29.98 37.83
N GLU A 337 -40.96 31.25 38.05
CA GLU A 337 -42.34 31.61 38.45
C GLU A 337 -43.32 31.18 37.38
N PRO A 338 -44.36 30.44 37.78
CA PRO A 338 -45.37 29.99 36.81
C PRO A 338 -46.30 31.17 36.48
N GLU A 339 -46.56 31.36 35.19
CA GLU A 339 -47.48 32.39 34.67
C GLU A 339 -48.94 32.15 35.11
N ILE A 340 -49.27 30.94 35.54
CA ILE A 340 -50.59 30.51 36.04
C ILE A 340 -50.32 29.66 37.28
N PRO A 341 -51.13 29.74 38.34
CA PRO A 341 -51.00 28.89 39.53
C PRO A 341 -50.99 27.40 39.16
N LEU A 342 -50.06 26.67 39.79
CA LEU A 342 -49.82 25.25 39.47
C LEU A 342 -51.09 24.37 39.56
N ASP A 343 -52.00 24.73 40.50
CA ASP A 343 -53.24 23.99 40.73
C ASP A 343 -54.30 24.21 39.65
N SER A 344 -54.19 25.27 38.85
CA SER A 344 -55.13 25.61 37.78
C SER A 344 -54.61 25.21 36.38
N MET A 345 -53.44 24.58 36.29
CA MET A 345 -52.85 24.14 35.01
C MET A 345 -53.43 22.84 34.50
N THR A 346 -53.75 22.79 33.23
CA THR A 346 -54.08 21.52 32.54
C THR A 346 -52.86 20.61 32.48
N LYS A 347 -53.07 19.28 32.40
CA LYS A 347 -51.98 18.27 32.31
C LYS A 347 -50.93 18.60 31.21
N LYS A 348 -51.35 19.22 30.10
CA LYS A 348 -50.50 19.60 28.99
C LYS A 348 -49.62 20.82 29.34
N GLN A 349 -50.22 21.82 29.99
CA GLN A 349 -49.53 23.05 30.45
C GLN A 349 -48.54 22.72 31.57
N LEU A 350 -48.91 21.87 32.53
CA LEU A 350 -48.00 21.40 33.58
C LEU A 350 -46.79 20.63 33.04
N LYS A 351 -47.00 19.82 32.02
CA LYS A 351 -45.88 19.09 31.34
C LYS A 351 -44.94 20.05 30.61
N ALA A 352 -45.47 21.09 29.97
CA ALA A 352 -44.71 22.13 29.29
C ALA A 352 -43.91 22.97 30.29
N TYR A 353 -44.55 23.41 31.41
CA TYR A 353 -43.90 24.14 32.50
C TYR A 353 -42.75 23.33 33.12
N LYS A 354 -42.98 22.08 33.53
CA LYS A 354 -41.94 21.20 34.08
C LYS A 354 -40.75 21.04 33.12
N LYS A 355 -41.01 20.99 31.81
CA LYS A 355 -39.96 20.92 30.78
C LYS A 355 -39.18 22.24 30.71
N LYS A 356 -39.84 23.41 30.73
CA LYS A 356 -39.27 24.76 30.68
C LYS A 356 -38.44 25.03 31.95
N ASN A 357 -38.95 24.68 33.13
CA ASN A 357 -38.29 24.82 34.41
C ASN A 357 -37.03 23.94 34.51
N ARG A 358 -37.10 22.68 34.07
CA ARG A 358 -35.89 21.82 33.99
C ARG A 358 -34.82 22.39 33.06
N ALA A 359 -35.23 22.98 31.93
CA ALA A 359 -34.29 23.62 30.99
C ALA A 359 -33.66 24.87 31.61
N HIS A 360 -34.46 25.70 32.32
CA HIS A 360 -34.00 26.88 33.06
C HIS A 360 -32.98 26.49 34.14
N LYS A 361 -33.36 25.63 35.08
CA LYS A 361 -32.45 25.11 36.12
C LYS A 361 -31.14 24.57 35.56
N LYS A 362 -31.20 23.88 34.41
CA LYS A 362 -29.99 23.38 33.74
C LYS A 362 -29.14 24.46 33.17
N LYS A 363 -29.74 25.53 32.62
CA LYS A 363 -29.04 26.68 32.04
C LYS A 363 -28.37 27.51 33.15
N THR A 364 -29.09 27.87 34.19
CA THR A 364 -28.60 28.68 35.32
C THR A 364 -27.48 27.94 36.09
N ARG A 365 -27.65 26.63 36.39
CA ARG A 365 -26.56 25.84 36.98
C ARG A 365 -25.30 25.79 36.11
N LYS A 366 -25.47 25.81 34.80
CA LYS A 366 -24.34 25.82 33.87
C LYS A 366 -23.63 27.17 33.86
N GLU A 367 -24.38 28.30 33.92
CA GLU A 367 -23.85 29.64 33.96
C GLU A 367 -23.14 29.91 35.28
N GLU A 368 -23.73 29.55 36.41
CA GLU A 368 -23.12 29.64 37.73
C GLU A 368 -21.83 28.81 37.86
N ARG A 369 -21.85 27.58 37.36
CA ARG A 369 -20.62 26.75 37.29
C ARG A 369 -19.54 27.41 36.42
N ALA A 370 -19.93 28.11 35.36
CA ALA A 370 -18.97 28.83 34.51
C ALA A 370 -18.34 30.04 35.20
N LYS A 371 -19.06 30.73 36.06
CA LYS A 371 -18.57 31.90 36.84
C LYS A 371 -17.61 31.51 37.97
N ARG A 372 -17.73 30.32 38.57
CA ARG A 372 -16.87 29.90 39.70
C ARG A 372 -15.41 29.77 39.25
N LYS A 373 -14.49 30.39 39.94
CA LYS A 373 -13.04 30.21 39.71
C LYS A 373 -12.61 28.82 40.19
N VAL A 374 -11.66 28.21 39.51
CA VAL A 374 -11.07 26.94 39.93
C VAL A 374 -10.13 27.19 41.12
N PRO A 375 -10.24 26.43 42.24
CA PRO A 375 -9.31 26.55 43.36
C PRO A 375 -7.87 26.40 42.89
N LYS A 376 -6.94 27.26 43.36
CA LYS A 376 -5.53 27.29 42.90
C LYS A 376 -4.84 25.94 43.04
N VAL A 377 -5.07 25.20 44.13
CA VAL A 377 -4.48 23.87 44.40
C VAL A 377 -5.00 22.85 43.41
N LEU A 378 -6.31 22.75 43.24
CA LEU A 378 -6.93 21.82 42.26
C LEU A 378 -6.54 22.17 40.83
N GLY A 379 -6.39 23.47 40.54
CA GLY A 379 -5.91 23.94 39.25
C GLY A 379 -4.47 23.53 38.98
N PHE A 380 -3.60 23.52 39.96
CA PHE A 380 -2.22 23.05 39.87
C PHE A 380 -2.15 21.56 39.54
N PHE A 381 -2.82 20.71 40.35
CA PHE A 381 -2.84 19.26 40.08
C PHE A 381 -3.46 18.94 38.73
N ALA A 382 -4.52 19.64 38.37
CA ALA A 382 -5.13 19.40 37.04
C ALA A 382 -4.18 19.82 35.91
N ARG A 383 -3.43 20.90 36.03
CA ARG A 383 -2.40 21.29 35.04
C ARG A 383 -1.28 20.26 34.98
N MET A 384 -0.87 19.70 36.12
CA MET A 384 0.13 18.63 36.18
C MET A 384 -0.33 17.39 35.43
N ILE A 385 -1.57 16.92 35.63
CA ILE A 385 -2.15 15.81 34.88
C ILE A 385 -2.24 16.13 33.37
N MET A 386 -2.57 17.37 33.03
CA MET A 386 -2.75 17.84 31.65
C MET A 386 -1.41 18.11 30.92
N THR A 387 -0.25 17.93 31.56
CA THR A 387 1.06 17.94 30.87
C THR A 387 1.15 16.77 29.90
N VAL A 388 0.53 15.63 30.21
CA VAL A 388 0.43 14.49 29.30
C VAL A 388 -0.62 14.81 28.23
N ARG A 389 -0.17 15.08 27.01
CA ARG A 389 -1.07 15.46 25.91
C ARG A 389 -1.34 14.33 24.95
N ASN A 390 -0.32 13.57 24.59
CA ASN A 390 -0.40 12.45 23.68
C ASN A 390 0.47 11.30 24.21
N ILE A 391 -0.04 10.09 24.12
CA ILE A 391 0.72 8.88 24.29
C ILE A 391 0.53 8.06 23.02
N SER A 392 1.63 7.58 22.47
CA SER A 392 1.61 6.65 21.35
C SER A 392 2.35 5.38 21.72
N GLY A 393 1.82 4.25 21.28
CA GLY A 393 2.44 2.94 21.45
C GLY A 393 2.39 2.18 20.15
N THR A 394 3.43 1.41 19.88
CA THR A 394 3.50 0.50 18.74
C THR A 394 3.82 -0.88 19.24
N TYR A 395 3.04 -1.87 18.82
CA TYR A 395 3.32 -3.28 19.00
C TYR A 395 3.60 -3.89 17.64
N ALA A 396 4.70 -4.63 17.51
CA ALA A 396 5.06 -5.34 16.30
C ALA A 396 5.40 -6.79 16.63
N LEU A 397 4.84 -7.71 15.85
CA LEU A 397 5.15 -9.14 15.88
C LEU A 397 5.53 -9.55 14.47
N THR A 398 6.70 -10.15 14.32
CA THR A 398 7.17 -10.70 13.04
C THR A 398 7.66 -12.11 13.28
N ASP A 399 7.14 -13.04 12.51
CA ASP A 399 7.52 -14.44 12.53
C ASP A 399 7.44 -15.04 11.12
N GLY A 400 8.00 -16.21 10.93
CA GLY A 400 7.99 -16.90 9.65
C GLY A 400 8.57 -18.30 9.76
N THR A 401 8.22 -19.15 8.80
CA THR A 401 8.63 -20.54 8.72
C THR A 401 9.16 -20.86 7.33
N ILE A 402 10.23 -21.63 7.25
CA ILE A 402 10.83 -22.14 6.01
C ILE A 402 10.75 -23.66 6.06
N LEU A 403 10.20 -24.24 5.00
CA LEU A 403 10.07 -25.71 4.84
C LEU A 403 10.72 -26.14 3.51
N PRO A 404 11.91 -26.73 3.55
CA PRO A 404 12.53 -27.36 2.39
C PRO A 404 11.93 -28.75 2.15
N GLY A 405 12.15 -29.32 0.96
CA GLY A 405 11.69 -30.66 0.61
C GLY A 405 10.23 -30.73 0.19
N PHE A 406 9.62 -29.63 -0.15
CA PHE A 406 8.22 -29.60 -0.60
C PHE A 406 8.09 -30.17 -2.01
N ALA A 407 7.29 -31.22 -2.18
CA ALA A 407 7.20 -31.95 -3.45
C ALA A 407 6.34 -31.23 -4.52
N GLU A 408 5.36 -30.44 -4.09
CA GLU A 408 4.34 -29.89 -4.99
C GLU A 408 4.73 -28.55 -5.60
N GLU A 409 4.12 -28.24 -6.75
CA GLU A 409 4.27 -26.96 -7.42
C GLU A 409 3.23 -25.95 -6.91
N SER A 410 3.66 -24.73 -6.69
CA SER A 410 2.75 -23.62 -6.40
C SER A 410 2.09 -23.13 -7.68
N ARG A 411 0.76 -23.08 -7.71
CA ARG A 411 -0.02 -22.59 -8.84
C ARG A 411 -0.75 -21.29 -8.45
N PHE A 412 -2.08 -21.28 -8.54
CA PHE A 412 -2.89 -20.12 -8.20
C PHE A 412 -2.97 -19.91 -6.68
N LEU A 413 -2.78 -18.68 -6.23
CA LEU A 413 -2.80 -18.30 -4.80
C LEU A 413 -1.85 -19.14 -3.93
N GLY A 414 -0.74 -19.60 -4.50
CA GLY A 414 0.24 -20.38 -3.76
C GLY A 414 -0.19 -21.82 -3.43
N MET A 415 -1.36 -22.25 -3.88
CA MET A 415 -1.95 -23.55 -3.57
C MET A 415 -2.06 -24.43 -4.82
N ASN A 416 -2.01 -25.74 -4.59
CA ASN A 416 -2.41 -26.77 -5.54
C ASN A 416 -3.67 -27.47 -4.99
N ASN A 417 -4.40 -28.24 -5.83
CA ASN A 417 -5.64 -28.93 -5.42
C ASN A 417 -5.48 -29.84 -4.20
N SER A 418 -4.27 -30.38 -3.95
CA SER A 418 -3.93 -31.21 -2.79
C SER A 418 -3.53 -30.40 -1.55
N THR A 419 -3.21 -29.10 -1.67
CA THR A 419 -2.68 -28.25 -0.59
C THR A 419 -3.74 -27.41 0.13
N SER A 420 -5.02 -27.76 0.02
CA SER A 420 -6.09 -27.06 0.77
C SER A 420 -5.84 -27.01 2.30
N LYS A 421 -5.09 -27.98 2.84
CA LYS A 421 -4.67 -28.01 4.25
C LYS A 421 -3.64 -26.91 4.61
N LEU A 422 -2.93 -26.37 3.63
CA LEU A 422 -1.93 -25.29 3.81
C LEU A 422 -2.51 -23.87 3.65
N SER A 423 -3.82 -23.73 3.55
CA SER A 423 -4.46 -22.42 3.32
C SER A 423 -4.02 -21.36 4.32
N GLY A 424 -3.87 -21.70 5.60
CA GLY A 424 -3.36 -20.81 6.62
C GLY A 424 -1.90 -20.40 6.38
N PHE A 425 -1.03 -21.34 6.03
CA PHE A 425 0.39 -21.13 5.76
C PHE A 425 0.61 -20.13 4.62
N VAL A 426 -0.16 -20.25 3.53
CA VAL A 426 -0.07 -19.40 2.35
C VAL A 426 -0.44 -17.93 2.67
N PHE A 427 -1.22 -17.69 3.72
CA PHE A 427 -1.56 -16.35 4.21
C PHE A 427 -0.76 -15.91 5.43
N GLY A 428 0.30 -16.65 5.79
CA GLY A 428 1.23 -16.28 6.86
C GLY A 428 0.85 -16.79 8.23
N GLN A 429 -0.12 -17.70 8.38
CA GLN A 429 -0.38 -18.32 9.68
C GLN A 429 0.82 -19.18 10.09
N GLN A 430 1.21 -19.09 11.36
CA GLN A 430 2.23 -19.89 12.01
C GLN A 430 1.56 -20.92 12.92
N GLY A 431 2.19 -22.08 13.07
CA GLY A 431 1.64 -23.17 13.88
C GLY A 431 0.89 -24.17 13.02
N TYR A 432 1.56 -25.28 12.76
CA TYR A 432 1.01 -26.54 12.28
C TYR A 432 1.32 -27.56 13.34
N ASP A 433 0.37 -27.79 14.22
CA ASP A 433 0.32 -28.99 15.06
C ASP A 433 -0.31 -30.12 14.27
#